data_755d94ec84d0fcb7ca09b9b8c555911e
#
_entry.id   755d94ec84d0fcb7ca09b9b8c555911e
#
_cell.length_a   1.000
_cell.length_b   1.000
_cell.length_c   1.000
_cell.angle_alpha   90.00
_cell.angle_beta   90.00
_cell.angle_gamma   90.00
#
_symmetry.space_group_name_H-M   'P 1'
#
loop_
_entity.id
_entity.type
_entity.pdbx_description
1 polymer ?
#
loop_
_entity_poly.entity_id
_entity_poly.type
_entity_poly.pdbx_seq_one_letter_code
_entity_poly.pdbx_strand_id
1 'polypeptide(L)'
;MRRKMTPTGNLTREEWLQLRRNGIGGSDASVIMGKNPYRSILQLWEEKTGKLPVSDNGNEFTYWGNVMEPIIRKEFMNRTGLKVRQKHAMIFHADYPYLFADVDGIATDERGEKCIFEAKTASQYKADQWEKGVPEEYVLQVQHYLAVCGMNK
;
A
#
# COMPACT_ATOMS: atom_id res chain seq x y z
N MET A 1 -7.28 -21.88 -1.39
CA MET A 1 -6.93 -21.74 0.05
C MET A 1 -7.42 -20.40 0.56
N ARG A 2 -7.95 -20.29 1.79
CA ARG A 2 -8.44 -19.00 2.32
C ARG A 2 -7.24 -18.16 2.77
N ARG A 3 -7.12 -16.92 2.27
CA ARG A 3 -6.04 -16.00 2.69
C ARG A 3 -6.16 -15.64 4.16
N LYS A 4 -5.03 -15.67 4.88
CA LYS A 4 -4.97 -15.17 6.26
C LYS A 4 -5.10 -13.66 6.24
N MET A 5 -5.87 -13.13 7.17
CA MET A 5 -6.01 -11.69 7.39
C MET A 5 -5.80 -11.38 8.86
N THR A 6 -5.04 -10.35 9.15
CA THR A 6 -4.85 -9.82 10.51
C THR A 6 -5.53 -8.46 10.58
N PRO A 7 -6.56 -8.28 11.44
CA PRO A 7 -7.18 -6.98 11.65
C PRO A 7 -6.14 -5.95 12.12
N THR A 8 -6.21 -4.72 11.57
CA THR A 8 -5.28 -3.64 11.91
C THR A 8 -5.96 -2.42 12.54
N GLY A 9 -7.28 -2.38 12.54
CA GLY A 9 -8.05 -1.20 12.99
C GLY A 9 -7.87 -0.83 14.47
N ASN A 10 -7.45 -1.77 15.31
CA ASN A 10 -7.23 -1.56 16.75
C ASN A 10 -5.74 -1.59 17.14
N LEU A 11 -4.83 -1.72 16.16
CA LEU A 11 -3.39 -1.71 16.43
C LEU A 11 -2.90 -0.30 16.71
N THR A 12 -2.01 -0.16 17.67
CA THR A 12 -1.20 1.04 17.80
C THR A 12 -0.28 1.17 16.58
N ARG A 13 0.25 2.36 16.36
CA ARG A 13 1.21 2.59 15.28
C ARG A 13 2.44 1.68 15.38
N GLU A 14 2.94 1.49 16.61
CA GLU A 14 4.08 0.63 16.86
C GLU A 14 3.78 -0.85 16.54
N GLU A 15 2.64 -1.37 17.01
CA GLU A 15 2.21 -2.73 16.70
C GLU A 15 2.04 -2.96 15.20
N TRP A 16 1.47 -2.00 14.49
CA TRP A 16 1.34 -2.05 13.04
C TRP A 16 2.69 -2.07 12.34
N LEU A 17 3.66 -1.24 12.77
CA LEU A 17 5.02 -1.24 12.24
C LEU A 17 5.74 -2.57 12.50
N GLN A 18 5.59 -3.15 13.69
CA GLN A 18 6.15 -4.46 14.02
C GLN A 18 5.55 -5.56 13.14
N LEU A 19 4.23 -5.52 12.90
CA LEU A 19 3.59 -6.47 12.00
C LEU A 19 4.14 -6.36 10.57
N ARG A 20 4.33 -5.14 10.06
CA ARG A 20 4.93 -4.88 8.74
C ARG A 20 6.38 -5.35 8.62
N ARG A 21 7.13 -5.35 9.71
CA ARG A 21 8.52 -5.80 9.74
C ARG A 21 8.67 -7.28 9.42
N ASN A 22 7.67 -8.08 9.75
CA ASN A 22 7.70 -9.55 9.63
C ASN A 22 7.45 -10.05 8.19
N GLY A 23 7.36 -9.16 7.20
CA GLY A 23 7.11 -9.55 5.82
C GLY A 23 7.39 -8.44 4.82
N ILE A 24 7.08 -8.72 3.56
CA ILE A 24 7.26 -7.82 2.42
C ILE A 24 5.90 -7.25 2.04
N GLY A 25 5.76 -5.93 2.13
CA GLY A 25 4.57 -5.19 1.74
C GLY A 25 4.67 -4.57 0.35
N GLY A 26 3.59 -3.97 -0.13
CA GLY A 26 3.55 -3.38 -1.46
C GLY A 26 4.57 -2.26 -1.67
N SER A 27 4.79 -1.40 -0.67
CA SER A 27 5.81 -0.34 -0.75
C SER A 27 7.26 -0.88 -0.79
N ASP A 28 7.48 -2.13 -0.37
CA ASP A 28 8.79 -2.76 -0.42
C ASP A 28 9.11 -3.31 -1.82
N ALA A 29 8.07 -3.60 -2.63
CA ALA A 29 8.23 -4.18 -3.96
C ALA A 29 9.12 -3.33 -4.87
N SER A 30 8.91 -2.01 -4.91
CA SER A 30 9.74 -1.11 -5.72
C SER A 30 11.19 -1.04 -5.24
N VAL A 31 11.43 -1.20 -3.93
CA VAL A 31 12.77 -1.25 -3.34
C VAL A 31 13.50 -2.51 -3.79
N ILE A 32 12.85 -3.67 -3.69
CA ILE A 32 13.40 -4.97 -4.10
C ILE A 32 13.73 -4.97 -5.59
N MET A 33 12.88 -4.35 -6.41
CA MET A 33 13.08 -4.23 -7.86
C MET A 33 14.07 -3.13 -8.27
N GLY A 34 14.69 -2.43 -7.31
CA GLY A 34 15.65 -1.35 -7.59
C GLY A 34 15.03 -0.12 -8.27
N LYS A 35 13.72 0.08 -8.09
CA LYS A 35 12.94 1.16 -8.71
C LYS A 35 12.46 2.21 -7.70
N ASN A 36 12.83 2.09 -6.45
CA ASN A 36 12.49 3.07 -5.43
C ASN A 36 13.57 4.17 -5.35
N PRO A 37 13.21 5.45 -5.56
CA PRO A 37 14.19 6.54 -5.53
C PRO A 37 14.58 6.98 -4.11
N TYR A 38 13.90 6.48 -3.07
CA TYR A 38 14.04 6.99 -1.70
C TYR A 38 14.66 6.00 -0.73
N ARG A 39 14.66 4.71 -1.05
CA ARG A 39 15.12 3.65 -0.15
C ARG A 39 15.89 2.57 -0.91
N SER A 40 17.06 2.19 -0.40
CA SER A 40 17.86 1.12 -0.97
C SER A 40 17.44 -0.25 -0.43
N ILE A 41 17.81 -1.31 -1.16
CA ILE A 41 17.57 -2.70 -0.72
C ILE A 41 18.32 -3.03 0.58
N LEU A 42 19.47 -2.42 0.80
CA LEU A 42 20.24 -2.58 2.05
C LEU A 42 19.45 -2.00 3.24
N GLN A 43 18.96 -0.79 3.11
CA GLN A 43 18.12 -0.16 4.14
C GLN A 43 16.88 -1.01 4.45
N LEU A 44 16.20 -1.51 3.41
CA LEU A 44 15.05 -2.40 3.58
C LEU A 44 15.43 -3.65 4.37
N TRP A 45 16.55 -4.29 4.02
CA TRP A 45 17.04 -5.47 4.73
C TRP A 45 17.38 -5.18 6.19
N GLU A 46 18.03 -4.07 6.49
CA GLU A 46 18.37 -3.65 7.85
C GLU A 46 17.10 -3.39 8.68
N GLU A 47 16.10 -2.73 8.11
CA GLU A 47 14.79 -2.54 8.74
C GLU A 47 14.09 -3.87 9.03
N LYS A 48 14.02 -4.77 8.04
CA LYS A 48 13.33 -6.07 8.19
C LYS A 48 14.04 -7.03 9.15
N THR A 49 15.36 -6.96 9.24
CA THR A 49 16.17 -7.80 10.15
C THR A 49 16.37 -7.19 11.53
N GLY A 50 15.91 -5.96 11.75
CA GLY A 50 16.01 -5.29 13.03
C GLY A 50 17.35 -4.65 13.34
N LYS A 51 18.19 -4.51 12.36
CA LYS A 51 19.47 -3.80 12.49
C LYS A 51 19.27 -2.28 12.56
N LEU A 52 18.24 -1.78 11.88
CA LEU A 52 17.75 -0.42 12.07
C LEU A 52 16.46 -0.44 12.89
N PRO A 53 16.28 0.50 13.83
CA PRO A 53 15.02 0.68 14.49
C PRO A 53 13.94 1.01 13.44
N VAL A 54 12.73 0.51 13.64
CA VAL A 54 11.58 0.96 12.85
C VAL A 54 11.30 2.39 13.29
N SER A 55 11.91 3.36 12.63
CA SER A 55 11.63 4.77 12.86
C SER A 55 10.51 5.20 11.94
N ASP A 56 9.36 5.47 12.51
CA ASP A 56 8.30 6.21 11.85
C ASP A 56 8.41 7.69 12.27
N ASN A 57 9.47 8.31 11.85
CA ASN A 57 9.59 9.76 11.95
C ASN A 57 8.71 10.41 10.87
N GLY A 58 7.39 10.13 10.90
CA GLY A 58 6.44 10.64 9.92
C GLY A 58 6.80 12.04 9.45
N ASN A 59 6.91 12.21 8.14
CA ASN A 59 7.15 13.52 7.55
C ASN A 59 5.83 14.14 7.10
N GLU A 60 5.85 15.42 6.76
CA GLU A 60 4.69 16.15 6.26
C GLU A 60 3.99 15.44 5.09
N PHE A 61 4.75 14.80 4.20
CA PHE A 61 4.15 14.05 3.07
C PHE A 61 3.33 12.85 3.54
N THR A 62 3.84 12.11 4.52
CA THR A 62 3.11 10.98 5.12
C THR A 62 1.89 11.46 5.89
N TYR A 63 2.03 12.54 6.65
CA TYR A 63 0.92 13.16 7.38
C TYR A 63 -0.21 13.57 6.43
N TRP A 64 0.09 14.35 5.40
CA TRP A 64 -0.90 14.80 4.43
C TRP A 64 -1.47 13.65 3.59
N GLY A 65 -0.67 12.63 3.28
CA GLY A 65 -1.15 11.40 2.64
C GLY A 65 -2.28 10.77 3.46
N ASN A 66 -2.08 10.58 4.75
CA ASN A 66 -3.07 9.99 5.66
C ASN A 66 -4.32 10.88 5.80
N VAL A 67 -4.15 12.19 5.90
CA VAL A 67 -5.28 13.14 5.99
C VAL A 67 -6.10 13.16 4.70
N MET A 68 -5.46 13.09 3.54
CA MET A 68 -6.12 13.19 2.24
C MET A 68 -6.74 11.88 1.76
N GLU A 69 -6.25 10.73 2.22
CA GLU A 69 -6.75 9.41 1.79
C GLU A 69 -8.28 9.27 1.88
N PRO A 70 -8.95 9.56 3.02
CA PRO A 70 -10.40 9.47 3.12
C PRO A 70 -11.13 10.48 2.22
N ILE A 71 -10.53 11.64 1.98
CA ILE A 71 -11.08 12.68 1.10
C ILE A 71 -11.02 12.21 -0.36
N ILE A 72 -9.85 11.71 -0.79
CA ILE A 72 -9.63 11.15 -2.13
C ILE A 72 -10.61 9.99 -2.37
N ARG A 73 -10.74 9.08 -1.42
CA ARG A 73 -11.67 7.95 -1.51
C ARG A 73 -13.11 8.41 -1.68
N LYS A 74 -13.56 9.39 -0.90
CA LYS A 74 -14.90 9.94 -1.01
C LYS A 74 -15.12 10.60 -2.37
N GLU A 75 -14.16 11.39 -2.84
CA GLU A 75 -14.25 12.07 -4.13
C GLU A 75 -14.20 11.09 -5.30
N PHE A 76 -13.38 10.04 -5.21
CA PHE A 76 -13.38 8.95 -6.18
C PHE A 76 -14.76 8.29 -6.28
N MET A 77 -15.38 7.95 -5.16
CA MET A 77 -16.73 7.38 -5.14
C MET A 77 -17.77 8.33 -5.74
N ASN A 78 -17.67 9.63 -5.46
CA ASN A 78 -18.58 10.64 -6.00
C ASN A 78 -18.48 10.75 -7.53
N ARG A 79 -17.24 10.73 -8.06
CA ARG A 79 -17.00 10.90 -9.51
C ARG A 79 -17.28 9.65 -10.32
N THR A 80 -17.04 8.49 -9.74
CA THR A 80 -17.14 7.21 -10.47
C THR A 80 -18.43 6.46 -10.21
N GLY A 81 -19.14 6.75 -9.13
CA GLY A 81 -20.27 5.96 -8.65
C GLY A 81 -19.88 4.61 -8.02
N LEU A 82 -18.59 4.25 -8.05
CA LEU A 82 -18.10 2.99 -7.50
C LEU A 82 -18.09 3.03 -5.97
N LYS A 83 -18.40 1.91 -5.34
CA LYS A 83 -18.34 1.78 -3.88
C LYS A 83 -16.95 1.28 -3.47
N VAL A 84 -16.24 2.08 -2.66
CA VAL A 84 -14.96 1.68 -2.05
C VAL A 84 -15.17 1.38 -0.58
N ARG A 85 -14.77 0.17 -0.16
CA ARG A 85 -14.75 -0.23 1.25
C ARG A 85 -13.32 -0.28 1.74
N GLN A 86 -13.03 0.50 2.77
CA GLN A 86 -11.75 0.45 3.46
C GLN A 86 -11.54 -0.93 4.10
N LYS A 87 -10.31 -1.42 4.03
CA LYS A 87 -9.94 -2.71 4.58
C LYS A 87 -8.99 -2.48 5.76
N HIS A 88 -9.51 -2.50 6.98
CA HIS A 88 -8.69 -2.41 8.19
C HIS A 88 -8.07 -3.77 8.54
N ALA A 89 -7.35 -4.33 7.60
CA ALA A 89 -6.69 -5.62 7.79
C ALA A 89 -5.51 -5.80 6.82
N MET A 90 -4.43 -6.33 7.33
CA MET A 90 -3.31 -6.81 6.55
C MET A 90 -3.67 -8.19 5.99
N ILE A 91 -3.60 -8.34 4.67
CA ILE A 91 -3.92 -9.56 3.93
C ILE A 91 -2.62 -10.26 3.59
N PHE A 92 -2.52 -11.56 3.83
CA PHE A 92 -1.32 -12.36 3.53
C PHE A 92 -1.55 -13.25 2.33
N HIS A 93 -0.51 -13.41 1.50
CA HIS A 93 -0.55 -14.32 0.35
C HIS A 93 -0.82 -15.76 0.82
N ALA A 94 -1.60 -16.52 0.04
CA ALA A 94 -2.02 -17.87 0.45
C ALA A 94 -0.87 -18.87 0.55
N ASP A 95 0.08 -18.79 -0.40
CA ASP A 95 1.19 -19.74 -0.52
C ASP A 95 2.53 -19.15 -0.01
N TYR A 96 2.63 -17.81 0.02
CA TYR A 96 3.83 -17.08 0.46
C TYR A 96 3.46 -16.13 1.62
N PRO A 97 3.28 -16.64 2.84
CA PRO A 97 2.72 -15.85 3.96
C PRO A 97 3.61 -14.69 4.44
N TYR A 98 4.84 -14.60 3.96
CA TYR A 98 5.71 -13.45 4.17
C TYR A 98 5.40 -12.26 3.24
N LEU A 99 4.55 -12.46 2.21
CA LEU A 99 4.05 -11.38 1.37
C LEU A 99 2.70 -10.90 1.91
N PHE A 100 2.56 -9.61 2.13
CA PHE A 100 1.31 -9.03 2.61
C PHE A 100 0.89 -7.78 1.83
N ALA A 101 -0.40 -7.50 1.85
CA ALA A 101 -1.01 -6.29 1.32
C ALA A 101 -1.76 -5.56 2.44
N ASP A 102 -1.55 -4.25 2.51
CA ASP A 102 -2.28 -3.31 3.36
C ASP A 102 -2.84 -2.24 2.41
N VAL A 103 -4.05 -2.49 1.92
CA VAL A 103 -4.67 -1.70 0.84
C VAL A 103 -5.56 -0.61 1.40
N ASP A 104 -5.59 0.56 0.76
CA ASP A 104 -6.43 1.70 1.18
C ASP A 104 -7.92 1.38 1.02
N GLY A 105 -8.25 0.47 0.10
CA GLY A 105 -9.63 -0.01 -0.04
C GLY A 105 -9.82 -1.05 -1.14
N ILE A 106 -11.00 -1.61 -1.15
CA ILE A 106 -11.51 -2.48 -2.21
C ILE A 106 -12.71 -1.80 -2.85
N ALA A 107 -12.56 -1.43 -4.10
CA ALA A 107 -13.65 -0.95 -4.93
C ALA A 107 -14.44 -2.13 -5.52
N THR A 108 -15.69 -1.90 -5.87
CA THR A 108 -16.51 -2.86 -6.62
C THR A 108 -17.00 -2.15 -7.87
N ASP A 109 -16.68 -2.69 -9.04
CA ASP A 109 -17.10 -2.14 -10.32
C ASP A 109 -18.57 -2.45 -10.64
N GLU A 110 -19.05 -1.92 -11.75
CA GLU A 110 -20.45 -2.07 -12.19
C GLU A 110 -20.84 -3.55 -12.46
N ARG A 111 -19.86 -4.40 -12.73
CA ARG A 111 -20.03 -5.84 -12.97
C ARG A 111 -19.97 -6.64 -11.66
N GLY A 112 -19.74 -5.97 -10.52
CA GLY A 112 -19.56 -6.62 -9.23
C GLY A 112 -18.15 -7.17 -9.01
N GLU A 113 -17.19 -6.92 -9.91
CA GLU A 113 -15.81 -7.32 -9.76
C GLU A 113 -15.09 -6.43 -8.74
N LYS A 114 -14.22 -7.04 -7.98
CA LYS A 114 -13.43 -6.32 -6.97
C LYS A 114 -12.14 -5.80 -7.56
N CYS A 115 -11.82 -4.55 -7.24
CA CYS A 115 -10.63 -3.85 -7.69
C CYS A 115 -9.88 -3.30 -6.47
N ILE A 116 -8.56 -3.29 -6.52
CA ILE A 116 -7.74 -2.58 -5.53
C ILE A 116 -7.95 -1.07 -5.72
N PHE A 117 -8.21 -0.38 -4.61
CA PHE A 117 -8.16 1.07 -4.55
C PHE A 117 -6.93 1.49 -3.77
N GLU A 118 -6.11 2.32 -4.37
CA GLU A 118 -4.90 2.91 -3.78
C GLU A 118 -4.90 4.41 -4.02
N ALA A 119 -4.87 5.19 -2.94
CA ALA A 119 -4.83 6.65 -2.98
C ALA A 119 -3.38 7.15 -2.93
N LYS A 120 -3.04 8.09 -3.81
CA LYS A 120 -1.72 8.74 -3.80
C LYS A 120 -1.86 10.25 -3.83
N THR A 121 -1.09 10.91 -2.97
CA THR A 121 -0.85 12.33 -3.05
C THR A 121 0.55 12.58 -3.63
N ALA A 122 0.68 13.59 -4.45
CA ALA A 122 1.95 14.01 -5.01
C ALA A 122 2.11 15.52 -4.90
N SER A 123 3.35 15.97 -4.71
CA SER A 123 3.68 17.39 -4.80
C SER A 123 3.51 17.87 -6.25
N GLN A 124 3.07 19.11 -6.43
CA GLN A 124 3.00 19.74 -7.75
C GLN A 124 4.35 19.73 -8.50
N TYR A 125 5.47 19.72 -7.79
CA TYR A 125 6.81 19.63 -8.38
C TYR A 125 7.14 18.26 -8.99
N LYS A 126 6.25 17.27 -8.83
CA LYS A 126 6.36 15.94 -9.44
C LYS A 126 5.30 15.69 -10.52
N ALA A 127 4.58 16.72 -10.94
CA ALA A 127 3.54 16.60 -11.96
C ALA A 127 4.06 15.94 -13.24
N ASP A 128 5.25 16.30 -13.70
CA ASP A 128 5.88 15.74 -14.90
C ASP A 128 6.05 14.21 -14.85
N GLN A 129 6.21 13.65 -13.66
CA GLN A 129 6.32 12.20 -13.48
C GLN A 129 4.98 11.50 -13.75
N TRP A 130 3.86 12.18 -13.43
CA TRP A 130 2.50 11.65 -13.60
C TRP A 130 1.93 11.90 -15.00
N GLU A 131 2.45 12.88 -15.75
CA GLU A 131 2.03 13.14 -17.14
C GLU A 131 2.30 11.95 -18.06
N LYS A 132 3.32 11.15 -17.76
CA LYS A 132 3.70 9.95 -18.53
C LYS A 132 2.95 8.68 -18.08
N GLY A 133 2.08 8.81 -17.11
CA GLY A 133 1.36 7.71 -16.46
C GLY A 133 1.70 7.56 -14.99
N VAL A 134 1.24 6.47 -14.38
CA VAL A 134 1.54 6.18 -12.98
C VAL A 134 3.03 5.85 -12.83
N PRO A 135 3.77 6.50 -11.90
CA PRO A 135 5.17 6.19 -11.65
C PRO A 135 5.40 4.71 -11.31
N GLU A 136 6.52 4.15 -11.78
CA GLU A 136 6.79 2.71 -11.76
C GLU A 136 6.76 2.12 -10.34
N GLU A 137 7.22 2.87 -9.34
CA GLU A 137 7.20 2.45 -7.94
C GLU A 137 5.78 2.17 -7.43
N TYR A 138 4.78 2.94 -7.87
CA TYR A 138 3.38 2.72 -7.51
C TYR A 138 2.73 1.60 -8.32
N VAL A 139 3.12 1.44 -9.58
CA VAL A 139 2.69 0.29 -10.39
C VAL A 139 3.15 -1.01 -9.72
N LEU A 140 4.41 -1.10 -9.30
CA LEU A 140 4.95 -2.27 -8.60
C LEU A 140 4.24 -2.52 -7.26
N GLN A 141 3.89 -1.48 -6.52
CA GLN A 141 3.10 -1.60 -5.29
C GLN A 141 1.74 -2.24 -5.56
N VAL A 142 1.02 -1.74 -6.57
CA VAL A 142 -0.32 -2.26 -6.91
C VAL A 142 -0.23 -3.68 -7.47
N GLN A 143 0.76 -3.99 -8.31
CA GLN A 143 1.00 -5.35 -8.80
C GLN A 143 1.25 -6.35 -7.65
N HIS A 144 2.02 -5.94 -6.64
CA HIS A 144 2.20 -6.73 -5.43
C HIS A 144 0.87 -6.97 -4.71
N TYR A 145 0.03 -5.94 -4.57
CA TYR A 145 -1.28 -6.08 -3.94
C TYR A 145 -2.20 -7.02 -4.72
N LEU A 146 -2.22 -6.91 -6.04
CA LEU A 146 -2.99 -7.81 -6.90
C LEU A 146 -2.57 -9.26 -6.71
N ALA A 147 -1.26 -9.53 -6.71
CA ALA A 147 -0.71 -10.87 -6.46
C ALA A 147 -1.10 -11.40 -5.08
N VAL A 148 -0.88 -10.63 -4.03
CA VAL A 148 -1.22 -11.03 -2.65
C VAL A 148 -2.72 -11.24 -2.47
N CYS A 149 -3.55 -10.36 -2.99
CA CYS A 149 -5.00 -10.44 -2.88
C CYS A 149 -5.62 -11.44 -3.88
N GLY A 150 -4.87 -11.91 -4.90
CA GLY A 150 -5.38 -12.73 -6.00
C GLY A 150 -6.48 -12.03 -6.76
N MET A 151 -6.24 -10.78 -7.09
CA MET A 151 -7.15 -9.91 -7.83
C MET A 151 -6.49 -9.52 -9.16
N ASN A 152 -7.32 -9.15 -10.14
CA ASN A 152 -6.85 -8.82 -11.50
C ASN A 152 -6.96 -7.32 -11.80
N LYS A 153 -7.57 -6.56 -10.89
CA LYS A 153 -7.80 -5.12 -11.03
C LYS A 153 -7.49 -4.40 -9.72
#